data_10fa58ca3718cd9aade00f569423dd8f
#
_entry.id   10fa58ca3718cd9aade00f569423dd8f
#
_cell.length_a   1.000
_cell.length_b   1.000
_cell.length_c   1.000
_cell.angle_alpha   90.00
_cell.angle_beta   90.00
_cell.angle_gamma   90.00
#
_symmetry.space_group_name_H-M   'P 1'
#
loop_
_entity.id
_entity.type
_entity.pdbx_description
1 polymer ?
#
loop_
_entity_poly.entity_id
_entity_poly.type
_entity_poly.pdbx_seq_one_letter_code
_entity_poly.pdbx_strand_id
1 'polypeptide(L)'
;PVAKTIARTMEIFDNHFAAHRPDAVLLLGDRFEIFAVAAAAAARHIPIAHISGGDVTLGAADEYYRHCISKMAAVHFPSCADSAARLVRMGEAPDTVFCVGGRGDENIRTLPKMSREELCKSTGFDLMQPFALVTYHPETAPDAGSPAVQVQALCDAMAAVDGVFWLITGSNADAGGQVCTAMMQT
;
A
#
# COMPACT_ATOMS: atom_id res chain seq x y z
N PRO A 1 3.57 -18.32 -4.23
CA PRO A 1 2.33 -17.98 -4.92
C PRO A 1 1.34 -17.34 -3.95
N VAL A 2 0.77 -16.18 -4.31
CA VAL A 2 -0.09 -15.33 -3.47
C VAL A 2 -1.21 -16.15 -2.78
N ALA A 3 -1.92 -17.00 -3.52
CA ALA A 3 -3.00 -17.80 -2.97
C ALA A 3 -2.58 -18.71 -1.80
N LYS A 4 -1.38 -19.29 -1.85
CA LYS A 4 -0.86 -20.09 -0.73
C LYS A 4 -0.53 -19.23 0.49
N THR A 5 -0.02 -18.03 0.27
CA THR A 5 0.24 -17.07 1.34
C THR A 5 -1.07 -16.63 1.99
N ILE A 6 -2.10 -16.28 1.20
CA ILE A 6 -3.44 -15.98 1.72
C ILE A 6 -3.95 -17.12 2.60
N ALA A 7 -3.95 -18.35 2.10
CA ALA A 7 -4.45 -19.51 2.84
C ALA A 7 -3.70 -19.71 4.17
N ARG A 8 -2.36 -19.61 4.14
CA ARG A 8 -1.55 -19.77 5.34
C ARG A 8 -1.75 -18.65 6.36
N THR A 9 -1.86 -17.40 5.88
CA THR A 9 -2.15 -16.25 6.73
C THR A 9 -3.52 -16.39 7.39
N MET A 10 -4.55 -16.79 6.64
CA MET A 10 -5.88 -17.06 7.20
C MET A 10 -5.84 -18.11 8.32
N GLU A 11 -5.16 -19.23 8.10
CA GLU A 11 -5.02 -20.30 9.10
C GLU A 11 -4.34 -19.80 10.38
N ILE A 12 -3.24 -19.04 10.24
CA ILE A 12 -2.50 -18.48 11.38
C ILE A 12 -3.39 -17.54 12.19
N PHE A 13 -4.06 -16.60 11.52
CA PHE A 13 -4.93 -15.62 12.19
C PHE A 13 -6.20 -16.25 12.74
N ASP A 14 -6.76 -17.25 12.09
CA ASP A 14 -7.88 -18.00 12.63
C ASP A 14 -7.53 -18.65 13.97
N ASN A 15 -6.37 -19.34 14.04
CA ASN A 15 -5.88 -19.93 15.27
C ASN A 15 -5.59 -18.87 16.35
N HIS A 16 -5.00 -17.72 15.95
CA HIS A 16 -4.72 -16.63 16.87
C HIS A 16 -6.01 -16.05 17.47
N PHE A 17 -6.99 -15.77 16.65
CA PHE A 17 -8.30 -15.22 17.09
C PHE A 17 -9.13 -16.23 17.88
N ALA A 18 -8.90 -17.53 17.68
CA ALA A 18 -9.48 -18.55 18.54
C ALA A 18 -8.93 -18.49 19.97
N ALA A 19 -7.62 -18.28 20.09
CA ALA A 19 -6.93 -18.23 21.40
C ALA A 19 -7.04 -16.86 22.08
N HIS A 20 -7.05 -15.77 21.27
CA HIS A 20 -6.98 -14.38 21.76
C HIS A 20 -8.00 -13.54 21.00
N ARG A 21 -9.29 -13.72 21.32
CA ARG A 21 -10.36 -12.99 20.62
C ARG A 21 -10.32 -11.50 20.96
N PRO A 22 -9.98 -10.60 20.02
CA PRO A 22 -10.11 -9.15 20.23
C PRO A 22 -11.58 -8.72 20.11
N ASP A 23 -11.93 -7.56 20.70
CA ASP A 23 -13.23 -6.94 20.53
C ASP A 23 -13.43 -6.39 19.12
N ALA A 24 -12.35 -5.93 18.48
CA ALA A 24 -12.33 -5.48 17.10
C ALA A 24 -10.90 -5.58 16.53
N VAL A 25 -10.78 -5.58 15.20
CA VAL A 25 -9.48 -5.47 14.50
C VAL A 25 -9.46 -4.20 13.65
N LEU A 26 -8.35 -3.47 13.71
CA LEU A 26 -8.08 -2.32 12.86
C LEU A 26 -7.16 -2.76 11.72
N LEU A 27 -7.63 -2.67 10.50
CA LEU A 27 -6.91 -3.10 9.30
C LEU A 27 -6.58 -1.91 8.42
N LEU A 28 -5.34 -1.88 7.93
CA LEU A 28 -4.82 -0.82 7.08
C LEU A 28 -4.51 -1.35 5.69
N GLY A 29 -5.09 -0.72 4.67
CA GLY A 29 -4.72 -0.94 3.28
C GLY A 29 -5.47 -2.09 2.62
N ASP A 30 -4.84 -2.69 1.63
CA ASP A 30 -5.49 -3.40 0.55
C ASP A 30 -4.71 -4.63 0.06
N ARG A 31 -3.61 -4.94 0.69
CA ARG A 31 -2.78 -6.06 0.27
C ARG A 31 -3.44 -7.41 0.58
N PHE A 32 -3.06 -8.42 -0.18
CA PHE A 32 -3.59 -9.77 -0.04
C PHE A 32 -3.38 -10.38 1.37
N GLU A 33 -2.33 -9.97 2.09
CA GLU A 33 -2.11 -10.38 3.47
C GLU A 33 -3.20 -9.81 4.41
N ILE A 34 -3.56 -8.53 4.21
CA ILE A 34 -4.61 -7.86 5.00
C ILE A 34 -5.98 -8.44 4.69
N PHE A 35 -6.24 -8.78 3.41
CA PHE A 35 -7.44 -9.51 3.03
C PHE A 35 -7.57 -10.85 3.76
N ALA A 36 -6.47 -11.60 3.88
CA ALA A 36 -6.46 -12.86 4.60
C ALA A 36 -6.81 -12.70 6.09
N VAL A 37 -6.28 -11.64 6.74
CA VAL A 37 -6.62 -11.31 8.13
C VAL A 37 -8.08 -10.90 8.27
N ALA A 38 -8.58 -10.07 7.34
CA ALA A 38 -9.99 -9.64 7.31
C ALA A 38 -10.93 -10.83 7.17
N ALA A 39 -10.63 -11.76 6.28
CA ALA A 39 -11.43 -12.96 6.08
C ALA A 39 -11.47 -13.86 7.34
N ALA A 40 -10.34 -14.04 8.03
CA ALA A 40 -10.29 -14.78 9.29
C ALA A 40 -11.09 -14.09 10.40
N ALA A 41 -11.01 -12.75 10.51
CA ALA A 41 -11.78 -11.98 11.49
C ALA A 41 -13.29 -12.05 11.20
N ALA A 42 -13.69 -11.85 9.95
CA ALA A 42 -15.09 -11.93 9.52
C ALA A 42 -15.70 -13.32 9.77
N ALA A 43 -14.96 -14.40 9.47
CA ALA A 43 -15.40 -15.77 9.74
C ALA A 43 -15.66 -16.03 11.23
N ARG A 44 -15.00 -15.29 12.13
CA ARG A 44 -15.19 -15.37 13.58
C ARG A 44 -16.13 -14.29 14.14
N HIS A 45 -16.78 -13.52 13.26
CA HIS A 45 -17.64 -12.41 13.67
C HIS A 45 -16.92 -11.39 14.59
N ILE A 46 -15.65 -11.10 14.29
CA ILE A 46 -14.89 -10.04 14.95
C ILE A 46 -15.08 -8.77 14.12
N PRO A 47 -15.57 -7.66 14.71
CA PRO A 47 -15.75 -6.40 14.01
C PRO A 47 -14.44 -5.90 13.39
N ILE A 48 -14.50 -5.38 12.17
CA ILE A 48 -13.36 -4.84 11.43
C ILE A 48 -13.55 -3.33 11.26
N ALA A 49 -12.51 -2.57 11.57
CA ALA A 49 -12.37 -1.16 11.19
C ALA A 49 -11.33 -1.07 10.07
N HIS A 50 -11.72 -0.52 8.91
CA HIS A 50 -10.87 -0.50 7.71
C HIS A 50 -10.39 0.91 7.38
N ILE A 51 -9.06 1.11 7.35
CA ILE A 51 -8.41 2.36 6.94
C ILE A 51 -8.03 2.27 5.47
N SER A 52 -8.25 3.37 4.71
CA SER A 52 -7.99 3.50 3.27
C SER A 52 -8.88 2.61 2.39
N GLY A 53 -10.07 2.27 2.87
CA GLY A 53 -11.11 1.68 2.03
C GLY A 53 -11.66 2.70 1.02
N GLY A 54 -12.22 2.20 -0.09
CA GLY A 54 -12.87 3.03 -1.10
C GLY A 54 -11.93 3.73 -2.10
N ASP A 55 -10.61 3.66 -1.92
CA ASP A 55 -9.65 4.15 -2.91
C ASP A 55 -9.71 3.33 -4.21
N VAL A 56 -9.14 3.84 -5.31
CA VAL A 56 -9.03 3.15 -6.61
C VAL A 56 -7.56 3.08 -7.00
N THR A 57 -7.12 1.89 -7.41
CA THR A 57 -5.79 1.67 -7.96
C THR A 57 -5.92 0.90 -9.26
N LEU A 58 -6.05 1.65 -10.37
CA LEU A 58 -6.15 1.04 -11.70
C LEU A 58 -4.89 0.24 -12.00
N GLY A 59 -5.05 -0.94 -12.59
CA GLY A 59 -3.95 -1.81 -12.96
C GLY A 59 -3.32 -2.61 -11.80
N ALA A 60 -3.88 -2.55 -10.59
CA ALA A 60 -3.38 -3.31 -9.45
C ALA A 60 -4.38 -4.39 -8.99
N ALA A 61 -3.86 -5.56 -8.64
CA ALA A 61 -4.66 -6.64 -8.06
C ALA A 61 -5.23 -6.28 -6.68
N ASP A 62 -4.61 -5.33 -5.97
CA ASP A 62 -5.03 -4.82 -4.67
C ASP A 62 -6.42 -4.18 -4.68
N GLU A 63 -6.88 -3.73 -5.87
CA GLU A 63 -8.25 -3.21 -6.06
C GLU A 63 -9.32 -4.19 -5.57
N TYR A 64 -9.18 -5.47 -5.92
CA TYR A 64 -10.12 -6.52 -5.51
C TYR A 64 -10.09 -6.73 -4.00
N TYR A 65 -8.90 -6.82 -3.43
CA TYR A 65 -8.73 -7.07 -2.00
C TYR A 65 -9.28 -5.90 -1.19
N ARG A 66 -9.01 -4.66 -1.59
CA ARG A 66 -9.51 -3.45 -0.91
C ARG A 66 -11.02 -3.46 -0.78
N HIS A 67 -11.73 -3.70 -1.86
CA HIS A 67 -13.18 -3.70 -1.86
C HIS A 67 -13.76 -4.89 -1.08
N CYS A 68 -13.13 -6.07 -1.16
CA CYS A 68 -13.50 -7.21 -0.33
C CYS A 68 -13.32 -6.92 1.17
N ILE A 69 -12.21 -6.30 1.58
CA ILE A 69 -11.98 -5.90 2.98
C ILE A 69 -13.04 -4.90 3.42
N SER A 70 -13.32 -3.88 2.60
CA SER A 70 -14.36 -2.89 2.89
C SER A 70 -15.72 -3.56 3.10
N LYS A 71 -16.10 -4.55 2.29
CA LYS A 71 -17.38 -5.27 2.45
C LYS A 71 -17.47 -6.13 3.71
N MET A 72 -16.36 -6.51 4.30
CA MET A 72 -16.31 -7.22 5.59
C MET A 72 -16.21 -6.28 6.79
N ALA A 73 -15.91 -5.01 6.57
CA ALA A 73 -15.71 -4.04 7.64
C ALA A 73 -17.03 -3.48 8.19
N ALA A 74 -17.05 -3.22 9.48
CA ALA A 74 -18.17 -2.58 10.18
C ALA A 74 -18.03 -1.05 10.27
N VAL A 75 -16.78 -0.53 10.17
CA VAL A 75 -16.45 0.90 10.25
C VAL A 75 -15.35 1.21 9.22
N HIS A 76 -15.45 2.37 8.59
CA HIS A 76 -14.59 2.76 7.47
C HIS A 76 -13.92 4.11 7.71
N PHE A 77 -12.61 4.18 7.45
CA PHE A 77 -11.80 5.39 7.54
C PHE A 77 -11.14 5.70 6.18
N PRO A 78 -11.91 6.18 5.18
CA PRO A 78 -11.37 6.56 3.89
C PRO A 78 -10.49 7.82 3.97
N SER A 79 -9.57 7.94 3.00
CA SER A 79 -8.59 9.03 2.93
C SER A 79 -9.15 10.33 2.36
N CYS A 80 -10.22 10.28 1.58
CA CYS A 80 -10.81 11.45 0.93
C CYS A 80 -12.32 11.30 0.71
N ALA A 81 -12.96 12.39 0.34
CA ALA A 81 -14.41 12.45 0.13
C ALA A 81 -14.88 11.53 -1.00
N ASP A 82 -14.10 11.37 -2.08
CA ASP A 82 -14.46 10.50 -3.20
C ASP A 82 -14.45 9.03 -2.80
N SER A 83 -13.48 8.61 -1.98
CA SER A 83 -13.39 7.27 -1.42
C SER A 83 -14.53 7.00 -0.45
N ALA A 84 -14.89 7.98 0.39
CA ALA A 84 -16.06 7.90 1.26
C ALA A 84 -17.36 7.72 0.46
N ALA A 85 -17.55 8.53 -0.57
CA ALA A 85 -18.72 8.44 -1.45
C ALA A 85 -18.79 7.09 -2.19
N ARG A 86 -17.63 6.50 -2.53
CA ARG A 86 -17.56 5.18 -3.17
C ARG A 86 -18.00 4.08 -2.22
N LEU A 87 -17.55 4.10 -0.96
CA LEU A 87 -18.00 3.15 0.06
C LEU A 87 -19.51 3.16 0.23
N VAL A 88 -20.12 4.35 0.33
CA VAL A 88 -21.58 4.49 0.39
C VAL A 88 -22.26 3.92 -0.85
N ARG A 89 -21.73 4.18 -2.07
CA ARG A 89 -22.25 3.57 -3.30
C ARG A 89 -22.08 2.05 -3.37
N MET A 90 -21.09 1.50 -2.67
CA MET A 90 -20.91 0.06 -2.49
C MET A 90 -21.90 -0.56 -1.49
N GLY A 91 -22.72 0.27 -0.84
CA GLY A 91 -23.76 -0.15 0.09
C GLY A 91 -23.36 -0.11 1.56
N GLU A 92 -22.27 0.58 1.91
CA GLU A 92 -21.93 0.83 3.31
C GLU A 92 -22.83 1.92 3.89
N ALA A 93 -23.19 1.79 5.17
CA ALA A 93 -24.05 2.76 5.84
C ALA A 93 -23.29 4.09 6.04
N PRO A 94 -23.87 5.25 5.65
CA PRO A 94 -23.14 6.52 5.72
C PRO A 94 -22.63 6.90 7.11
N ASP A 95 -23.32 6.47 8.16
CA ASP A 95 -22.97 6.71 9.56
C ASP A 95 -21.82 5.83 10.08
N THR A 96 -21.37 4.88 9.29
CA THR A 96 -20.17 4.05 9.54
C THR A 96 -18.94 4.52 8.77
N VAL A 97 -19.04 5.57 7.93
CA VAL A 97 -17.98 6.06 7.04
C VAL A 97 -17.46 7.41 7.53
N PHE A 98 -16.24 7.43 8.05
CA PHE A 98 -15.60 8.62 8.61
C PHE A 98 -14.39 9.00 7.75
N CYS A 99 -14.48 10.09 6.95
CA CYS A 99 -13.35 10.58 6.16
C CYS A 99 -12.31 11.23 7.08
N VAL A 100 -11.14 10.59 7.21
CA VAL A 100 -10.09 10.99 8.17
C VAL A 100 -8.87 11.66 7.52
N GLY A 101 -8.82 11.74 6.20
CA GLY A 101 -7.67 12.29 5.48
C GLY A 101 -6.57 11.27 5.17
N GLY A 102 -5.56 11.70 4.42
CA GLY A 102 -4.41 10.89 4.06
C GLY A 102 -3.46 10.69 5.26
N ARG A 103 -2.99 9.47 5.45
CA ARG A 103 -2.15 9.09 6.60
C ARG A 103 -0.81 9.84 6.68
N GLY A 104 -0.26 10.24 5.54
CA GLY A 104 1.01 10.97 5.47
C GLY A 104 0.86 12.48 5.68
N ASP A 105 -0.31 13.02 5.46
CA ASP A 105 -0.52 14.47 5.40
C ASP A 105 -0.29 15.17 6.74
N GLU A 106 -0.73 14.55 7.83
CA GLU A 106 -0.49 15.07 9.18
C GLU A 106 0.99 14.99 9.54
N ASN A 107 1.65 13.88 9.26
CA ASN A 107 3.08 13.70 9.50
C ASN A 107 3.92 14.73 8.71
N ILE A 108 3.58 14.98 7.44
CA ILE A 108 4.26 15.98 6.63
C ILE A 108 4.13 17.39 7.24
N ARG A 109 2.99 17.69 7.87
CA ARG A 109 2.74 19.01 8.48
C ARG A 109 3.33 19.16 9.89
N THR A 110 3.30 18.12 10.69
CA THR A 110 3.57 18.20 12.14
C THR A 110 4.94 17.71 12.58
N LEU A 111 5.53 16.74 11.86
CA LEU A 111 6.83 16.20 12.23
C LEU A 111 7.95 17.20 11.96
N PRO A 112 8.96 17.29 12.86
CA PRO A 112 10.17 18.04 12.62
C PRO A 112 10.84 17.59 11.32
N LYS A 113 11.23 18.53 10.48
CA LYS A 113 11.92 18.24 9.22
C LYS A 113 13.42 18.31 9.44
N MET A 114 14.15 17.34 8.91
CA MET A 114 15.60 17.35 8.88
C MET A 114 16.11 18.49 7.97
N SER A 115 17.21 19.11 8.33
CA SER A 115 17.99 19.92 7.40
C SER A 115 18.60 19.04 6.30
N ARG A 116 19.06 19.65 5.20
CA ARG A 116 19.74 18.88 4.14
C ARG A 116 21.01 18.20 4.65
N GLU A 117 21.76 18.85 5.52
CA GLU A 117 22.99 18.31 6.13
C GLU A 117 22.68 17.10 7.02
N GLU A 118 21.61 17.16 7.82
CA GLU A 118 21.15 16.03 8.63
C GLU A 118 20.68 14.88 7.74
N LEU A 119 19.99 15.19 6.65
CA LEU A 119 19.53 14.17 5.70
C LEU A 119 20.71 13.47 5.02
N CYS A 120 21.73 14.22 4.56
CA CYS A 120 22.96 13.64 4.02
C CYS A 120 23.64 12.70 5.03
N LYS A 121 23.74 13.12 6.29
CA LYS A 121 24.34 12.29 7.36
C LYS A 121 23.54 11.02 7.63
N SER A 122 22.21 11.12 7.64
CA SER A 122 21.33 9.98 7.97
C SER A 122 21.25 8.96 6.85
N THR A 123 21.33 9.41 5.59
CA THR A 123 21.22 8.53 4.41
C THR A 123 22.57 8.05 3.88
N GLY A 124 23.65 8.78 4.18
CA GLY A 124 24.98 8.53 3.61
C GLY A 124 25.17 9.02 2.17
N PHE A 125 24.17 9.74 1.60
CA PHE A 125 24.22 10.27 0.24
C PHE A 125 24.46 11.78 0.23
N ASP A 126 25.16 12.28 -0.81
CA ASP A 126 25.28 13.72 -1.04
C ASP A 126 23.99 14.27 -1.71
N LEU A 127 23.10 14.75 -0.89
CA LEU A 127 21.84 15.36 -1.31
C LEU A 127 21.91 16.90 -1.37
N MET A 128 23.11 17.49 -1.30
CA MET A 128 23.30 18.94 -1.48
C MET A 128 23.12 19.36 -2.94
N GLN A 129 23.41 18.46 -3.88
CA GLN A 129 23.15 18.64 -5.32
C GLN A 129 21.65 18.42 -5.67
N PRO A 130 21.19 18.81 -6.86
CA PRO A 130 19.84 18.47 -7.33
C PRO A 130 19.64 16.96 -7.32
N PHE A 131 18.59 16.51 -6.65
CA PHE A 131 18.24 15.09 -6.61
C PHE A 131 16.72 14.87 -6.77
N ALA A 132 16.37 13.70 -7.23
CA ALA A 132 15.00 13.22 -7.26
C ALA A 132 14.88 11.90 -6.50
N LEU A 133 13.86 11.78 -5.66
CA LEU A 133 13.51 10.53 -5.00
C LEU A 133 12.58 9.75 -5.92
N VAL A 134 12.96 8.52 -6.25
CA VAL A 134 12.17 7.63 -7.11
C VAL A 134 11.71 6.42 -6.30
N THR A 135 10.40 6.22 -6.26
CA THR A 135 9.78 4.99 -5.76
C THR A 135 8.95 4.41 -6.89
N TYR A 136 9.26 3.20 -7.32
CA TYR A 136 8.58 2.55 -8.43
C TYR A 136 8.11 1.14 -8.05
N HIS A 137 6.85 0.86 -8.36
CA HIS A 137 6.27 -0.47 -8.27
C HIS A 137 5.61 -0.81 -9.61
N PRO A 138 5.91 -2.00 -10.21
CA PRO A 138 5.34 -2.37 -11.48
C PRO A 138 3.83 -2.61 -11.36
N GLU A 139 3.10 -2.35 -12.43
CA GLU A 139 1.71 -2.78 -12.52
C GLU A 139 1.61 -4.30 -12.43
N THR A 140 0.60 -4.77 -11.70
CA THR A 140 0.36 -6.21 -11.46
C THR A 140 -0.84 -6.76 -12.23
N ALA A 141 -1.51 -5.94 -13.05
CA ALA A 141 -2.63 -6.37 -13.90
C ALA A 141 -2.14 -7.32 -15.01
N PRO A 142 -2.97 -8.27 -15.46
CA PRO A 142 -2.55 -9.27 -16.46
C PRO A 142 -2.09 -8.69 -17.80
N ASP A 143 -2.58 -7.52 -18.16
CA ASP A 143 -2.29 -6.80 -19.40
C ASP A 143 -1.21 -5.71 -19.28
N ALA A 144 -0.64 -5.53 -18.10
CA ALA A 144 0.34 -4.48 -17.82
C ALA A 144 1.71 -4.66 -18.52
N GLY A 145 1.96 -5.80 -19.14
CA GLY A 145 3.26 -6.15 -19.68
C GLY A 145 4.26 -6.68 -18.65
N SER A 146 5.48 -6.98 -19.07
CA SER A 146 6.47 -7.52 -18.13
C SER A 146 7.06 -6.41 -17.24
N PRO A 147 7.30 -6.68 -15.95
CA PRO A 147 7.95 -5.73 -15.05
C PRO A 147 9.31 -5.22 -15.57
N ALA A 148 10.05 -6.05 -16.27
CA ALA A 148 11.33 -5.67 -16.86
C ALA A 148 11.20 -4.59 -17.94
N VAL A 149 10.17 -4.67 -18.79
CA VAL A 149 9.89 -3.65 -19.82
C VAL A 149 9.46 -2.33 -19.17
N GLN A 150 8.62 -2.41 -18.16
CA GLN A 150 8.15 -1.21 -17.44
C GLN A 150 9.31 -0.47 -16.75
N VAL A 151 10.18 -1.19 -16.02
CA VAL A 151 11.31 -0.55 -15.33
C VAL A 151 12.40 -0.09 -16.31
N GLN A 152 12.60 -0.78 -17.43
CA GLN A 152 13.55 -0.33 -18.45
C GLN A 152 13.18 1.04 -19.01
N ALA A 153 11.89 1.27 -19.30
CA ALA A 153 11.42 2.55 -19.78
C ALA A 153 11.68 3.69 -18.77
N LEU A 154 11.55 3.41 -17.46
CA LEU A 154 11.89 4.36 -16.40
C LEU A 154 13.41 4.61 -16.36
N CYS A 155 14.23 3.57 -16.43
CA CYS A 155 15.69 3.71 -16.45
C CYS A 155 16.17 4.51 -17.66
N ASP A 156 15.61 4.25 -18.85
CA ASP A 156 15.93 4.99 -20.07
C ASP A 156 15.55 6.49 -19.94
N ALA A 157 14.40 6.78 -19.35
CA ALA A 157 13.98 8.15 -19.10
C ALA A 157 14.88 8.87 -18.07
N MET A 158 15.30 8.19 -17.00
CA MET A 158 16.24 8.75 -16.03
C MET A 158 17.62 9.00 -16.65
N ALA A 159 18.11 8.09 -17.49
CA ALA A 159 19.39 8.21 -18.16
C ALA A 159 19.43 9.37 -19.19
N ALA A 160 18.27 9.80 -19.69
CA ALA A 160 18.15 10.93 -20.60
C ALA A 160 18.17 12.31 -19.91
N VAL A 161 18.22 12.36 -18.58
CA VAL A 161 18.20 13.61 -17.80
C VAL A 161 19.53 13.81 -17.10
N ASP A 162 20.29 14.81 -17.54
CA ASP A 162 21.58 15.17 -16.96
C ASP A 162 21.44 16.01 -15.69
N GLY A 163 22.45 15.94 -14.81
CA GLY A 163 22.61 16.84 -13.67
C GLY A 163 21.65 16.55 -12.50
N VAL A 164 20.98 15.40 -12.48
CA VAL A 164 20.11 14.96 -11.37
C VAL A 164 20.69 13.68 -10.74
N PHE A 165 20.84 13.70 -9.43
CA PHE A 165 21.13 12.49 -8.66
C PHE A 165 19.82 11.74 -8.37
N TRP A 166 19.76 10.48 -8.76
CA TRP A 166 18.57 9.64 -8.59
C TRP A 166 18.70 8.82 -7.30
N LEU A 167 17.90 9.14 -6.30
CA LEU A 167 17.80 8.36 -5.08
C LEU A 167 16.62 7.38 -5.22
N ILE A 168 16.92 6.10 -5.35
CA ILE A 168 15.92 5.10 -5.69
C ILE A 168 15.63 4.22 -4.47
N THR A 169 14.36 4.09 -4.08
CA THR A 169 13.94 3.15 -3.04
C THR A 169 13.80 1.75 -3.62
N GLY A 170 13.99 0.72 -2.79
CA GLY A 170 13.68 -0.66 -3.18
C GLY A 170 12.20 -0.85 -3.49
N SER A 171 11.89 -1.79 -4.39
CA SER A 171 10.53 -2.21 -4.67
C SER A 171 9.97 -3.07 -3.52
N ASN A 172 8.65 -3.11 -3.42
CA ASN A 172 7.96 -3.97 -2.45
C ASN A 172 8.04 -5.47 -2.85
N ALA A 173 7.41 -6.35 -2.07
CA ALA A 173 7.39 -7.79 -2.28
C ALA A 173 6.37 -8.29 -3.31
N ASP A 174 5.76 -7.38 -4.09
CA ASP A 174 4.78 -7.74 -5.12
C ASP A 174 5.43 -8.46 -6.31
N ALA A 175 4.59 -9.05 -7.15
CA ALA A 175 5.06 -9.76 -8.34
C ALA A 175 5.91 -8.83 -9.23
N GLY A 176 7.15 -9.22 -9.50
CA GLY A 176 8.10 -8.42 -10.29
C GLY A 176 8.95 -7.42 -9.52
N GLY A 177 8.68 -7.15 -8.23
CA GLY A 177 9.47 -6.20 -7.43
C GLY A 177 10.96 -6.54 -7.34
N GLN A 178 11.32 -7.82 -7.26
CA GLN A 178 12.73 -8.25 -7.27
C GLN A 178 13.44 -7.95 -8.61
N VAL A 179 12.72 -8.10 -9.73
CA VAL A 179 13.25 -7.77 -11.07
C VAL A 179 13.52 -6.27 -11.16
N CYS A 180 12.57 -5.44 -10.71
CA CYS A 180 12.71 -3.98 -10.68
C CYS A 180 13.91 -3.55 -9.82
N THR A 181 14.03 -4.09 -8.60
CA THR A 181 15.15 -3.77 -7.71
C THR A 181 16.50 -4.16 -8.35
N ALA A 182 16.62 -5.34 -8.93
CA ALA A 182 17.86 -5.78 -9.57
C ALA A 182 18.26 -4.89 -10.77
N MET A 183 17.30 -4.47 -11.59
CA MET A 183 17.57 -3.62 -12.76
C MET A 183 17.91 -2.17 -12.37
N MET A 184 17.39 -1.66 -11.25
CA MET A 184 17.70 -0.30 -10.78
C MET A 184 19.02 -0.20 -10.00
N GLN A 185 19.65 -1.32 -9.64
CA GLN A 185 20.96 -1.38 -8.97
C GLN A 185 22.16 -1.45 -9.92
N THR A 186 21.92 -1.64 -11.23
CA THR A 186 22.94 -1.70 -12.27
C THR A 186 23.13 -0.34 -12.94
#